data_3e551fa367f3fb009f1f966ab9d8c4db
#
_entry.id   3e551fa367f3fb009f1f966ab9d8c4db
#
_cell.length_a   1.000
_cell.length_b   1.000
_cell.length_c   1.000
_cell.angle_alpha   90.00
_cell.angle_beta   90.00
_cell.angle_gamma   90.00
#
_symmetry.space_group_name_H-M   'P 1'
#
loop_
_entity.id
_entity.type
_entity.pdbx_description
1 polymer ?
#
loop_
_entity_poly.entity_id
_entity_poly.type
_entity_poly.pdbx_seq_one_letter_code
_entity_poly.pdbx_strand_id
1 'polypeptide(L)'
;MIATRTRLHTTVLHTTLLATALALTACASAPADREADEALLKDPLLSEAKVEHEVVPEAFITALTPADNLDSPASWSAPDGSRWLIATAKATHALVVFDGDSGKRLRVVGGKGKALGKLDRPNGISVVDDLVFVVERDNRRVQVFSLPDFKPLTSFGQDELREPYGLWVRKHDGGYEVVVSDNYMSPANKDEPPPLAELGQRFRRYQVDDAGQGWQARLTQSFGDTTEAGAIRIAESVFGDEAHARLMIAEEDVAVGTQLREYGMDGRYRGRNVGSGLFKAQAEGMTLFACKDGSGYWIATDQFKDRSVFQVFDRQSLAHVGAFAGRVTANTDGVWLDQRGDARFPGGVFYALHDDQAVAAFDWRDIARTLRLKECAP
;
A
#
# COMPACT_ATOMS: atom_id res chain seq x y z
N MET A 1 -2.54 105.69 3.23
CA MET A 1 -1.85 104.83 2.29
C MET A 1 -1.63 103.50 3.04
N ILE A 2 -2.46 102.49 2.79
CA ILE A 2 -2.52 101.25 3.57
C ILE A 2 -1.91 100.14 2.65
N ALA A 3 -0.83 99.53 3.08
CA ALA A 3 -0.21 98.40 2.35
C ALA A 3 -0.81 97.09 2.83
N THR A 4 -1.44 96.41 1.94
CA THR A 4 -2.01 95.08 2.16
C THR A 4 -0.95 94.02 1.92
N ARG A 5 -0.63 93.22 2.94
CA ARG A 5 0.23 92.01 2.83
C ARG A 5 -0.62 90.80 2.51
N THR A 6 -0.36 90.22 1.34
CA THR A 6 -0.92 88.94 0.93
C THR A 6 -0.08 87.81 1.51
N ARG A 7 -0.70 86.91 2.28
CA ARG A 7 -0.06 85.64 2.74
C ARG A 7 -0.31 84.51 1.73
N LEU A 8 0.77 83.92 1.21
CA LEU A 8 0.73 82.68 0.47
C LEU A 8 0.55 81.50 1.45
N HIS A 9 -0.53 80.74 1.26
CA HIS A 9 -0.69 79.42 1.91
C HIS A 9 -0.11 78.36 1.03
N THR A 10 0.97 77.74 1.50
CA THR A 10 1.58 76.51 0.88
C THR A 10 0.80 75.33 1.40
N THR A 11 0.05 74.66 0.53
CA THR A 11 -0.61 73.36 0.82
C THR A 11 0.34 72.27 0.56
N VAL A 12 0.74 71.56 1.63
CA VAL A 12 1.54 70.31 1.55
C VAL A 12 0.61 69.14 1.32
N LEU A 13 0.70 68.56 0.14
CA LEU A 13 -0.01 67.32 -0.22
C LEU A 13 0.73 66.13 0.41
N HIS A 14 0.13 65.50 1.40
CA HIS A 14 0.63 64.21 1.93
C HIS A 14 0.09 63.09 1.05
N THR A 15 0.92 62.53 0.21
CA THR A 15 0.65 61.27 -0.50
C THR A 15 0.93 60.10 0.44
N THR A 16 -0.13 59.54 1.00
CA THR A 16 -0.06 58.23 1.72
C THR A 16 0.03 57.12 0.71
N LEU A 17 1.21 56.50 0.58
CA LEU A 17 1.36 55.23 -0.11
C LEU A 17 0.72 54.11 0.73
N LEU A 18 -0.40 53.57 0.27
CA LEU A 18 -0.97 52.36 0.81
C LEU A 18 -0.21 51.16 0.20
N ALA A 19 0.71 50.59 0.96
CA ALA A 19 1.36 49.34 0.60
C ALA A 19 0.37 48.19 0.88
N THR A 20 -0.28 47.68 -0.15
CA THR A 20 -1.06 46.44 -0.09
C THR A 20 -0.07 45.25 -0.03
N ALA A 21 0.15 44.71 1.15
CA ALA A 21 0.83 43.45 1.34
C ALA A 21 -0.13 42.35 0.85
N LEU A 22 0.15 41.77 -0.34
CA LEU A 22 -0.43 40.48 -0.75
C LEU A 22 0.16 39.42 0.19
N ALA A 23 -0.65 38.99 1.16
CA ALA A 23 -0.38 37.76 1.88
C ALA A 23 -0.61 36.59 0.89
N LEU A 24 0.46 36.05 0.35
CA LEU A 24 0.47 34.71 -0.26
C LEU A 24 0.18 33.73 0.88
N THR A 25 -1.10 33.37 1.06
CA THR A 25 -1.45 32.15 1.78
C THR A 25 -0.96 31.00 0.94
N ALA A 26 0.24 30.51 1.22
CA ALA A 26 0.61 29.16 0.86
C ALA A 26 -0.47 28.25 1.45
N CYS A 27 -1.27 27.62 0.60
CA CYS A 27 -2.03 26.46 1.01
C CYS A 27 -0.97 25.41 1.41
N ALA A 28 -0.63 25.39 2.70
CA ALA A 28 -0.05 24.20 3.27
C ALA A 28 -1.14 23.13 3.10
N SER A 29 -0.93 22.17 2.20
CA SER A 29 -1.66 20.93 2.22
C SER A 29 -1.62 20.44 3.67
N ALA A 30 -2.75 20.04 4.21
CA ALA A 30 -2.76 19.34 5.50
C ALA A 30 -1.74 18.22 5.41
N PRO A 31 -0.94 17.98 6.47
CA PRO A 31 -0.05 16.82 6.50
C PRO A 31 -0.89 15.60 6.13
N ALA A 32 -0.38 14.75 5.26
CA ALA A 32 -0.96 13.44 5.03
C ALA A 32 -1.26 12.82 6.40
N ASP A 33 -2.42 12.19 6.55
CA ASP A 33 -2.83 11.55 7.81
C ASP A 33 -1.78 10.47 8.10
N ARG A 34 -0.78 10.79 8.93
CA ARG A 34 0.27 9.85 9.32
C ARG A 34 -0.38 8.74 10.12
N GLU A 35 0.08 7.53 9.89
CA GLU A 35 -0.28 6.42 10.76
C GLU A 35 0.27 6.70 12.18
N ALA A 36 -0.39 6.14 13.18
CA ALA A 36 -0.11 6.49 14.58
C ALA A 36 1.35 6.27 14.98
N ASP A 37 1.97 5.21 14.46
CA ASP A 37 3.36 4.82 14.68
C ASP A 37 4.38 5.73 13.98
N GLU A 38 4.01 6.41 12.90
CA GLU A 38 4.85 7.36 12.19
C GLU A 38 4.91 8.76 12.86
N ALA A 39 3.96 9.08 13.73
CA ALA A 39 3.76 10.44 14.26
C ALA A 39 4.99 11.03 14.97
N LEU A 40 5.84 10.19 15.53
CA LEU A 40 7.04 10.58 16.29
C LEU A 40 8.36 10.38 15.53
N LEU A 41 8.32 9.82 14.31
CA LEU A 41 9.52 9.50 13.56
C LEU A 41 9.95 10.67 12.66
N LYS A 42 11.27 10.86 12.53
CA LYS A 42 11.84 11.68 11.46
C LYS A 42 11.59 10.96 10.13
N ASP A 43 11.09 11.68 9.13
CA ASP A 43 10.91 11.13 7.79
C ASP A 43 12.21 10.52 7.26
N PRO A 44 12.23 9.22 6.93
CA PRO A 44 13.39 8.60 6.32
C PRO A 44 13.52 9.08 4.88
N LEU A 45 14.72 9.59 4.53
CA LEU A 45 15.03 10.07 3.19
C LEU A 45 16.11 9.21 2.54
N LEU A 46 15.85 8.71 1.34
CA LEU A 46 16.85 7.96 0.56
C LEU A 46 18.07 8.81 0.25
N SER A 47 17.88 10.13 0.04
CA SER A 47 18.98 11.08 -0.17
C SER A 47 19.96 11.17 1.00
N GLU A 48 19.50 10.83 2.22
CA GLU A 48 20.34 10.76 3.44
C GLU A 48 20.86 9.34 3.70
N ALA A 49 20.15 8.31 3.21
CA ALA A 49 20.47 6.90 3.41
C ALA A 49 21.43 6.41 2.31
N LYS A 50 22.34 5.53 2.67
CA LYS A 50 23.25 4.86 1.72
C LYS A 50 22.66 3.49 1.37
N VAL A 51 21.71 3.46 0.43
CA VAL A 51 21.12 2.22 -0.09
C VAL A 51 21.56 2.04 -1.53
N GLU A 52 22.27 0.94 -1.80
CA GLU A 52 22.65 0.57 -3.17
C GLU A 52 21.40 0.13 -3.93
N HIS A 53 21.13 0.75 -5.06
CA HIS A 53 19.98 0.42 -5.92
C HIS A 53 20.26 0.84 -7.37
N GLU A 54 19.56 0.20 -8.27
CA GLU A 54 19.50 0.57 -9.69
C GLU A 54 18.28 1.46 -9.94
N VAL A 55 18.31 2.29 -10.99
CA VAL A 55 17.15 3.12 -11.36
C VAL A 55 16.41 2.48 -12.54
N VAL A 56 15.15 2.15 -12.31
CA VAL A 56 14.23 1.68 -13.36
C VAL A 56 13.19 2.79 -13.61
N PRO A 57 13.07 3.31 -14.84
CA PRO A 57 12.08 4.33 -15.11
C PRO A 57 10.66 3.79 -15.02
N GLU A 58 9.75 4.58 -14.50
CA GLU A 58 8.32 4.32 -14.56
C GLU A 58 7.86 4.30 -16.03
N ALA A 59 7.06 3.31 -16.41
CA ALA A 59 6.42 3.25 -17.74
C ALA A 59 5.30 4.30 -17.86
N PHE A 60 4.60 4.55 -16.75
CA PHE A 60 3.70 5.68 -16.52
C PHE A 60 3.47 5.91 -15.04
N ILE A 61 2.88 7.06 -14.71
CA ILE A 61 2.29 7.37 -13.41
C ILE A 61 0.89 7.89 -13.67
N THR A 62 -0.11 7.46 -12.90
CA THR A 62 -1.47 7.98 -12.99
C THR A 62 -1.49 9.47 -12.65
N ALA A 63 -2.57 10.18 -13.01
CA ALA A 63 -2.73 11.56 -12.57
C ALA A 63 -2.76 11.64 -11.04
N LEU A 64 -2.08 12.65 -10.47
CA LEU A 64 -2.04 12.88 -9.03
C LEU A 64 -3.44 13.22 -8.50
N THR A 65 -3.88 12.54 -7.45
CA THR A 65 -5.17 12.76 -6.78
C THR A 65 -5.00 12.82 -5.26
N PRO A 66 -4.39 13.89 -4.72
CA PRO A 66 -4.07 14.00 -3.30
C PRO A 66 -5.29 13.89 -2.37
N ALA A 67 -6.48 14.22 -2.88
CA ALA A 67 -7.72 14.10 -2.11
C ALA A 67 -8.15 12.65 -1.87
N ASP A 68 -7.65 11.68 -2.65
CA ASP A 68 -8.02 10.28 -2.53
C ASP A 68 -7.27 9.59 -1.39
N ASN A 69 -6.04 9.97 -1.10
CA ASN A 69 -5.12 9.26 -0.21
C ASN A 69 -5.12 7.76 -0.58
N LEU A 70 -4.47 7.45 -1.72
CA LEU A 70 -4.41 6.09 -2.24
C LEU A 70 -3.49 5.24 -1.36
N ASP A 71 -3.80 3.93 -1.23
CA ASP A 71 -3.06 3.03 -0.33
C ASP A 71 -2.53 1.78 -1.05
N SER A 72 -3.38 0.90 -1.50
CA SER A 72 -2.98 -0.39 -2.07
C SER A 72 -3.56 -0.62 -3.46
N PRO A 73 -2.74 -1.04 -4.45
CA PRO A 73 -3.20 -1.39 -5.79
C PRO A 73 -3.46 -2.89 -5.93
N ALA A 74 -4.34 -3.25 -6.87
CA ALA A 74 -4.48 -4.59 -7.42
C ALA A 74 -4.85 -4.49 -8.90
N SER A 75 -4.69 -5.55 -9.68
CA SER A 75 -5.12 -5.57 -11.07
C SER A 75 -6.07 -6.71 -11.38
N TRP A 76 -6.89 -6.48 -12.39
CA TRP A 76 -7.80 -7.48 -12.97
C TRP A 76 -7.72 -7.45 -14.49
N SER A 77 -7.73 -8.63 -15.13
CA SER A 77 -7.86 -8.71 -16.58
C SER A 77 -9.29 -9.08 -16.95
N ALA A 78 -9.91 -8.17 -17.67
CA ALA A 78 -11.25 -8.36 -18.17
C ALA A 78 -11.31 -9.42 -19.29
N PRO A 79 -12.47 -10.04 -19.55
CA PRO A 79 -12.64 -11.02 -20.62
C PRO A 79 -12.34 -10.48 -22.03
N ASP A 80 -12.42 -9.18 -22.23
CA ASP A 80 -12.08 -8.51 -23.50
C ASP A 80 -10.57 -8.26 -23.68
N GLY A 81 -9.77 -8.69 -22.69
CA GLY A 81 -8.33 -8.52 -22.68
C GLY A 81 -7.83 -7.20 -22.11
N SER A 82 -8.72 -6.28 -21.73
CA SER A 82 -8.32 -5.05 -21.05
C SER A 82 -7.83 -5.35 -19.63
N ARG A 83 -6.87 -4.57 -19.13
CA ARG A 83 -6.39 -4.63 -17.75
C ARG A 83 -6.94 -3.45 -16.97
N TRP A 84 -7.52 -3.73 -15.81
CA TRP A 84 -7.89 -2.70 -14.85
C TRP A 84 -6.91 -2.69 -13.68
N LEU A 85 -6.44 -1.50 -13.33
CA LEU A 85 -5.74 -1.23 -12.09
C LEU A 85 -6.75 -0.63 -11.12
N ILE A 86 -6.88 -1.23 -9.94
CA ILE A 86 -7.83 -0.83 -8.90
C ILE A 86 -7.03 -0.43 -7.68
N ALA A 87 -7.21 0.79 -7.19
CA ALA A 87 -6.55 1.26 -5.97
C ALA A 87 -7.58 1.62 -4.90
N THR A 88 -7.26 1.31 -3.66
CA THR A 88 -8.03 1.79 -2.50
C THR A 88 -7.72 3.26 -2.25
N ALA A 89 -8.73 4.00 -1.78
CA ALA A 89 -8.66 5.43 -1.51
C ALA A 89 -9.17 5.70 -0.09
N LYS A 90 -8.23 5.86 0.85
CA LYS A 90 -8.49 5.99 2.29
C LYS A 90 -9.39 7.18 2.61
N ALA A 91 -9.07 8.35 2.07
CA ALA A 91 -9.76 9.60 2.41
C ALA A 91 -11.11 9.77 1.72
N THR A 92 -11.26 9.27 0.49
CA THR A 92 -12.54 9.32 -0.25
C THR A 92 -13.41 8.09 -0.06
N HIS A 93 -12.94 7.12 0.74
CA HIS A 93 -13.67 5.89 1.09
C HIS A 93 -14.14 5.12 -0.14
N ALA A 94 -13.26 4.92 -1.10
CA ALA A 94 -13.63 4.41 -2.42
C ALA A 94 -12.58 3.46 -2.99
N LEU A 95 -12.93 2.79 -4.08
CA LEU A 95 -12.02 2.16 -5.01
C LEU A 95 -11.93 3.03 -6.26
N VAL A 96 -10.71 3.36 -6.66
CA VAL A 96 -10.44 4.10 -7.90
C VAL A 96 -9.97 3.11 -8.94
N VAL A 97 -10.65 3.07 -10.08
CA VAL A 97 -10.33 2.16 -11.19
C VAL A 97 -9.65 2.95 -12.30
N PHE A 98 -8.51 2.45 -12.74
CA PHE A 98 -7.75 2.98 -13.85
C PHE A 98 -7.63 1.93 -14.97
N ASP A 99 -7.41 2.39 -16.18
CA ASP A 99 -6.86 1.56 -17.25
C ASP A 99 -5.44 1.15 -16.88
N GLY A 100 -5.18 -0.14 -16.80
CA GLY A 100 -3.92 -0.69 -16.27
C GLY A 100 -2.74 -0.50 -17.21
N ASP A 101 -2.96 -0.20 -18.49
CA ASP A 101 -1.91 -0.04 -19.48
C ASP A 101 -1.51 1.43 -19.70
N SER A 102 -2.39 2.35 -19.39
CA SER A 102 -2.17 3.80 -19.59
C SER A 102 -2.24 4.65 -18.33
N GLY A 103 -2.78 4.11 -17.22
CA GLY A 103 -3.02 4.87 -16.01
C GLY A 103 -4.19 5.86 -16.08
N LYS A 104 -5.00 5.82 -17.14
CA LYS A 104 -6.18 6.68 -17.26
C LYS A 104 -7.25 6.29 -16.25
N ARG A 105 -7.72 7.25 -15.46
CA ARG A 105 -8.83 7.04 -14.52
C ARG A 105 -10.12 6.71 -15.28
N LEU A 106 -10.77 5.61 -14.93
CA LEU A 106 -12.00 5.12 -15.57
C LEU A 106 -13.23 5.42 -14.74
N ARG A 107 -13.23 5.05 -13.44
CA ARG A 107 -14.37 5.23 -12.55
C ARG A 107 -14.00 5.15 -11.06
N VAL A 108 -14.95 5.45 -10.22
CA VAL A 108 -14.87 5.35 -8.75
C VAL A 108 -16.04 4.52 -8.25
N VAL A 109 -15.80 3.66 -7.26
CA VAL A 109 -16.79 2.76 -6.67
C VAL A 109 -16.75 2.89 -5.15
N GLY A 110 -17.90 2.80 -4.47
CA GLY A 110 -18.01 2.81 -3.03
C GLY A 110 -18.54 4.13 -2.47
N GLY A 111 -17.73 4.90 -1.76
CA GLY A 111 -18.09 6.07 -0.97
C GLY A 111 -18.45 5.71 0.47
N LYS A 112 -18.29 6.68 1.39
CA LYS A 112 -18.36 6.48 2.85
C LYS A 112 -19.65 5.83 3.33
N GLY A 113 -19.53 4.81 4.18
CA GLY A 113 -20.65 4.20 4.88
C GLY A 113 -20.42 2.77 5.36
N LYS A 114 -21.41 2.23 6.08
CA LYS A 114 -21.40 0.87 6.66
C LYS A 114 -22.20 -0.14 5.85
N ALA A 115 -23.12 0.31 4.99
CA ALA A 115 -23.92 -0.59 4.17
C ALA A 115 -23.02 -1.40 3.23
N LEU A 116 -23.48 -2.58 2.83
CA LEU A 116 -22.78 -3.39 1.83
C LEU A 116 -22.63 -2.59 0.52
N GLY A 117 -21.44 -2.55 -0.04
CA GLY A 117 -21.10 -1.73 -1.20
C GLY A 117 -20.63 -0.31 -0.86
N LYS A 118 -20.72 0.11 0.42
CA LYS A 118 -20.09 1.32 0.94
C LYS A 118 -18.81 0.96 1.69
N LEU A 119 -17.87 1.90 1.77
CA LEU A 119 -16.55 1.69 2.35
C LEU A 119 -16.29 2.72 3.47
N ASP A 120 -15.45 2.36 4.44
CA ASP A 120 -14.91 3.32 5.40
C ASP A 120 -13.42 3.02 5.63
N ARG A 121 -12.56 3.92 5.14
CA ARG A 121 -11.10 3.81 5.11
C ARG A 121 -10.65 2.44 4.56
N PRO A 122 -10.84 2.18 3.26
CA PRO A 122 -10.30 0.97 2.63
C PRO A 122 -8.77 1.08 2.52
N ASN A 123 -8.09 0.02 2.98
CA ASN A 123 -6.63 -0.12 2.93
C ASN A 123 -6.24 -1.24 1.96
N GLY A 124 -5.93 -2.43 2.44
CA GLY A 124 -5.51 -3.55 1.61
C GLY A 124 -6.56 -4.01 0.59
N ILE A 125 -6.10 -4.42 -0.57
CA ILE A 125 -6.91 -4.96 -1.67
C ILE A 125 -6.24 -6.19 -2.28
N SER A 126 -7.03 -7.17 -2.69
CA SER A 126 -6.55 -8.30 -3.50
C SER A 126 -7.59 -8.67 -4.54
N VAL A 127 -7.14 -9.06 -5.72
CA VAL A 127 -7.99 -9.56 -6.80
C VAL A 127 -7.60 -11.01 -7.11
N VAL A 128 -8.58 -11.90 -7.03
CA VAL A 128 -8.42 -13.31 -7.40
C VAL A 128 -9.62 -13.71 -8.26
N ASP A 129 -9.38 -14.25 -9.45
CA ASP A 129 -10.41 -14.46 -10.47
C ASP A 129 -11.19 -13.15 -10.76
N ASP A 130 -12.52 -13.22 -10.71
CA ASP A 130 -13.40 -12.05 -10.89
C ASP A 130 -13.89 -11.49 -9.55
N LEU A 131 -13.11 -11.65 -8.47
CA LEU A 131 -13.46 -11.15 -7.15
C LEU A 131 -12.42 -10.15 -6.64
N VAL A 132 -12.92 -9.07 -6.06
CA VAL A 132 -12.13 -8.06 -5.33
C VAL A 132 -12.42 -8.21 -3.85
N PHE A 133 -11.37 -8.41 -3.05
CA PHE A 133 -11.40 -8.41 -1.60
C PHE A 133 -10.80 -7.12 -1.10
N VAL A 134 -11.52 -6.39 -0.24
CA VAL A 134 -11.12 -5.08 0.27
C VAL A 134 -11.20 -5.07 1.79
N VAL A 135 -10.09 -4.73 2.43
CA VAL A 135 -10.07 -4.48 3.88
C VAL A 135 -10.58 -3.06 4.15
N GLU A 136 -11.44 -2.92 5.13
CA GLU A 136 -11.92 -1.64 5.64
C GLU A 136 -11.54 -1.48 7.11
N ARG A 137 -10.56 -0.62 7.41
CA ARG A 137 -10.07 -0.44 8.77
C ARG A 137 -11.17 0.04 9.73
N ASP A 138 -11.87 1.12 9.35
CA ASP A 138 -12.82 1.79 10.25
C ASP A 138 -14.17 1.06 10.36
N ASN A 139 -14.53 0.24 9.36
CA ASN A 139 -15.65 -0.71 9.45
C ASN A 139 -15.24 -2.06 10.06
N ARG A 140 -13.96 -2.31 10.27
CA ARG A 140 -13.37 -3.54 10.86
C ARG A 140 -13.81 -4.80 10.12
N ARG A 141 -13.71 -4.80 8.79
CA ARG A 141 -14.20 -5.90 7.97
C ARG A 141 -13.42 -6.06 6.67
N VAL A 142 -13.67 -7.17 6.00
CA VAL A 142 -13.37 -7.36 4.58
C VAL A 142 -14.69 -7.37 3.81
N GLN A 143 -14.75 -6.68 2.68
CA GLN A 143 -15.83 -6.82 1.71
C GLN A 143 -15.35 -7.55 0.46
N VAL A 144 -16.27 -8.30 -0.18
CA VAL A 144 -16.03 -8.98 -1.45
C VAL A 144 -16.99 -8.42 -2.50
N PHE A 145 -16.42 -8.06 -3.65
CA PHE A 145 -17.17 -7.58 -4.82
C PHE A 145 -16.89 -8.47 -6.03
N SER A 146 -17.89 -8.67 -6.88
CA SER A 146 -17.69 -9.31 -8.19
C SER A 146 -17.39 -8.29 -9.27
N LEU A 147 -16.47 -8.64 -10.17
CA LEU A 147 -16.12 -7.88 -11.36
C LEU A 147 -16.94 -8.39 -12.57
N PRO A 148 -17.17 -7.54 -13.58
CA PRO A 148 -16.72 -6.16 -13.74
C PRO A 148 -17.59 -5.10 -13.04
N ASP A 149 -18.75 -5.46 -12.49
CA ASP A 149 -19.75 -4.49 -12.04
C ASP A 149 -19.53 -3.98 -10.62
N PHE A 150 -18.58 -4.54 -9.88
CA PHE A 150 -18.35 -4.28 -8.45
C PHE A 150 -19.65 -4.51 -7.64
N LYS A 151 -20.39 -5.57 -7.99
CA LYS A 151 -21.54 -5.98 -7.19
C LYS A 151 -21.06 -6.50 -5.83
N PRO A 152 -21.50 -5.91 -4.72
CA PRO A 152 -21.08 -6.40 -3.40
C PRO A 152 -21.74 -7.75 -3.14
N LEU A 153 -20.94 -8.71 -2.68
CA LEU A 153 -21.36 -10.10 -2.46
C LEU A 153 -21.56 -10.41 -0.98
N THR A 154 -20.56 -10.08 -0.15
CA THR A 154 -20.56 -10.34 1.29
C THR A 154 -19.58 -9.42 2.02
N SER A 155 -19.69 -9.39 3.34
CA SER A 155 -18.67 -8.81 4.22
C SER A 155 -18.51 -9.67 5.48
N PHE A 156 -17.30 -9.68 6.05
CA PHE A 156 -16.98 -10.50 7.22
C PHE A 156 -15.87 -9.89 8.08
N GLY A 157 -15.69 -10.43 9.27
CA GLY A 157 -14.62 -10.05 10.19
C GLY A 157 -15.00 -9.01 11.23
N GLN A 158 -16.22 -8.45 11.22
CA GLN A 158 -16.62 -7.36 12.11
C GLN A 158 -16.51 -7.70 13.59
N ASP A 159 -16.66 -8.97 13.96
CA ASP A 159 -16.63 -9.41 15.34
C ASP A 159 -15.22 -9.75 15.82
N GLU A 160 -14.29 -10.05 14.90
CA GLU A 160 -12.94 -10.52 15.23
C GLU A 160 -11.85 -9.48 14.97
N LEU A 161 -12.01 -8.65 13.92
CA LEU A 161 -11.02 -7.64 13.52
C LEU A 161 -11.15 -6.37 14.37
N ARG A 162 -10.02 -5.76 14.69
CA ARG A 162 -9.94 -4.54 15.48
C ARG A 162 -9.50 -3.34 14.65
N GLU A 163 -8.35 -3.47 13.99
CA GLU A 163 -7.75 -2.48 13.10
C GLU A 163 -7.14 -3.20 11.87
N PRO A 164 -7.98 -3.86 11.04
CA PRO A 164 -7.48 -4.62 9.89
C PRO A 164 -6.83 -3.69 8.88
N TYR A 165 -5.75 -4.15 8.23
CA TYR A 165 -5.00 -3.33 7.29
C TYR A 165 -4.75 -4.03 5.95
N GLY A 166 -3.86 -5.00 5.87
CA GLY A 166 -3.53 -5.74 4.66
C GLY A 166 -4.26 -7.09 4.55
N LEU A 167 -4.22 -7.68 3.37
CA LEU A 167 -4.72 -9.03 3.17
C LEU A 167 -3.98 -9.75 2.04
N TRP A 168 -3.98 -11.08 2.14
CA TRP A 168 -3.61 -11.98 1.06
C TRP A 168 -4.69 -13.01 0.83
N VAL A 169 -4.99 -13.32 -0.44
CA VAL A 169 -6.08 -14.22 -0.85
C VAL A 169 -5.55 -15.26 -1.80
N ARG A 170 -5.99 -16.51 -1.61
CA ARG A 170 -5.76 -17.60 -2.57
C ARG A 170 -7.02 -18.45 -2.75
N LYS A 171 -7.06 -19.23 -3.84
CA LYS A 171 -8.03 -20.31 -4.00
C LYS A 171 -7.71 -21.44 -3.02
N HIS A 172 -8.71 -21.93 -2.31
CA HIS A 172 -8.56 -23.01 -1.34
C HIS A 172 -9.88 -23.71 -1.07
N ASP A 173 -9.88 -25.06 -1.05
CA ASP A 173 -11.01 -25.91 -0.69
C ASP A 173 -12.34 -25.52 -1.37
N GLY A 174 -12.30 -25.26 -2.67
CA GLY A 174 -13.47 -24.92 -3.46
C GLY A 174 -13.98 -23.48 -3.28
N GLY A 175 -13.28 -22.67 -2.49
CA GLY A 175 -13.52 -21.26 -2.26
C GLY A 175 -12.20 -20.48 -2.21
N TYR A 176 -12.11 -19.57 -1.23
CA TYR A 176 -10.94 -18.71 -1.03
C TYR A 176 -10.50 -18.72 0.42
N GLU A 177 -9.20 -18.85 0.64
CA GLU A 177 -8.58 -18.55 1.93
C GLU A 177 -8.13 -17.11 1.93
N VAL A 178 -8.52 -16.37 2.97
CA VAL A 178 -8.15 -14.96 3.16
C VAL A 178 -7.38 -14.82 4.46
N VAL A 179 -6.14 -14.33 4.38
CA VAL A 179 -5.34 -13.95 5.55
C VAL A 179 -5.37 -12.44 5.66
N VAL A 180 -5.80 -11.92 6.80
CA VAL A 180 -5.92 -10.49 7.10
C VAL A 180 -4.94 -10.13 8.19
N SER A 181 -4.14 -9.08 8.01
CA SER A 181 -3.39 -8.46 9.10
C SER A 181 -4.32 -7.58 9.92
N ASP A 182 -4.15 -7.61 11.24
CA ASP A 182 -4.96 -6.86 12.20
C ASP A 182 -4.00 -6.00 13.05
N ASN A 183 -3.77 -4.77 12.61
CA ASN A 183 -2.73 -3.88 13.13
C ASN A 183 -3.20 -3.10 14.36
N TYR A 184 -3.93 -3.77 15.27
CA TYR A 184 -4.40 -3.13 16.49
C TYR A 184 -3.26 -2.67 17.40
N MET A 185 -3.41 -1.47 17.95
CA MET A 185 -2.45 -0.85 18.86
C MET A 185 -2.84 -1.06 20.34
N SER A 186 -1.96 -0.65 21.24
CA SER A 186 -2.20 -0.74 22.67
C SER A 186 -3.41 0.11 23.09
N PRO A 187 -4.37 -0.43 23.87
CA PRO A 187 -5.46 0.37 24.39
C PRO A 187 -5.02 1.52 25.29
N ALA A 188 -3.84 1.40 25.91
CA ALA A 188 -3.29 2.40 26.81
C ALA A 188 -2.59 3.55 26.06
N ASN A 189 -1.98 3.24 24.92
CA ASN A 189 -1.36 4.22 24.02
C ASN A 189 -1.53 3.74 22.56
N LYS A 190 -2.36 4.42 21.80
CA LYS A 190 -2.69 4.04 20.44
C LYS A 190 -1.54 4.24 19.43
N ASP A 191 -0.48 4.91 19.84
CA ASP A 191 0.72 5.13 19.03
C ASP A 191 1.81 4.07 19.31
N GLU A 192 1.48 3.03 20.09
CA GLU A 192 2.40 1.95 20.43
C GLU A 192 1.77 0.58 20.21
N PRO A 193 2.54 -0.40 19.70
CA PRO A 193 2.06 -1.77 19.61
C PRO A 193 1.79 -2.34 21.01
N PRO A 194 0.88 -3.31 21.15
CA PRO A 194 0.62 -3.94 22.43
C PRO A 194 1.81 -4.80 22.88
N PRO A 195 1.86 -5.19 24.17
CA PRO A 195 2.86 -6.13 24.65
C PRO A 195 2.89 -7.44 23.86
N LEU A 196 4.05 -8.05 23.74
CA LEU A 196 4.27 -9.28 22.95
C LEU A 196 3.23 -10.37 23.22
N ALA A 197 2.86 -10.58 24.48
CA ALA A 197 1.87 -11.59 24.86
C ALA A 197 0.49 -11.40 24.22
N GLU A 198 0.19 -10.19 23.75
CA GLU A 198 -1.09 -9.84 23.12
C GLU A 198 -1.06 -9.92 21.58
N LEU A 199 0.12 -10.18 20.97
CA LEU A 199 0.30 -10.24 19.53
C LEU A 199 -0.11 -11.57 18.89
N GLY A 200 -0.55 -12.55 19.67
CA GLY A 200 -0.99 -13.86 19.17
C GLY A 200 -2.19 -13.85 18.24
N GLN A 201 -2.75 -12.69 17.97
CA GLN A 201 -3.90 -12.49 17.10
C GLN A 201 -3.66 -11.44 16.01
N ARG A 202 -2.41 -11.18 15.63
CA ARG A 202 -2.05 -10.23 14.58
C ARG A 202 -2.64 -10.58 13.22
N PHE A 203 -2.95 -11.85 12.99
CA PHE A 203 -3.50 -12.32 11.73
C PHE A 203 -4.76 -13.14 11.97
N ARG A 204 -5.73 -12.95 11.06
CA ARG A 204 -6.96 -13.72 10.99
C ARG A 204 -7.04 -14.43 9.65
N ARG A 205 -7.40 -15.71 9.67
CA ARG A 205 -7.57 -16.52 8.49
C ARG A 205 -9.04 -16.90 8.35
N TYR A 206 -9.59 -16.65 7.20
CA TYR A 206 -10.98 -16.97 6.86
C TYR A 206 -11.04 -17.92 5.68
N GLN A 207 -12.01 -18.84 5.69
CA GLN A 207 -12.49 -19.55 4.52
C GLN A 207 -13.71 -18.83 4.00
N VAL A 208 -13.72 -18.48 2.71
CA VAL A 208 -14.81 -17.74 2.04
C VAL A 208 -15.27 -18.54 0.85
N ASP A 209 -16.54 -18.89 0.81
CA ASP A 209 -17.12 -19.72 -0.25
C ASP A 209 -18.58 -19.35 -0.55
N ASP A 210 -19.07 -19.77 -1.73
CA ASP A 210 -20.48 -19.74 -2.11
C ASP A 210 -21.03 -21.17 -2.14
N ALA A 211 -21.64 -21.60 -1.03
CA ALA A 211 -22.24 -22.92 -0.90
C ALA A 211 -23.62 -23.04 -1.59
N GLY A 212 -23.95 -22.17 -2.54
CA GLY A 212 -25.25 -22.15 -3.24
C GLY A 212 -26.38 -21.49 -2.45
N GLN A 213 -26.07 -20.94 -1.28
CA GLN A 213 -26.98 -20.14 -0.44
C GLN A 213 -26.52 -18.69 -0.30
N GLY A 214 -25.54 -18.28 -1.12
CA GLY A 214 -24.83 -17.01 -1.08
C GLY A 214 -23.47 -17.12 -0.40
N TRP A 215 -22.67 -16.07 -0.59
CA TRP A 215 -21.31 -15.99 -0.08
C TRP A 215 -21.28 -15.94 1.44
N GLN A 216 -20.47 -16.80 2.04
CA GLN A 216 -20.26 -16.90 3.48
C GLN A 216 -18.76 -16.88 3.80
N ALA A 217 -18.42 -16.41 4.98
CA ALA A 217 -17.05 -16.46 5.48
C ALA A 217 -17.04 -17.04 6.90
N ARG A 218 -15.98 -17.82 7.20
CA ARG A 218 -15.80 -18.48 8.48
C ARG A 218 -14.37 -18.28 8.94
N LEU A 219 -14.16 -17.74 10.14
CA LEU A 219 -12.86 -17.69 10.79
C LEU A 219 -12.37 -19.12 11.02
N THR A 220 -11.18 -19.44 10.50
CA THR A 220 -10.55 -20.77 10.64
C THR A 220 -9.37 -20.76 11.59
N GLN A 221 -8.66 -19.61 11.70
CA GLN A 221 -7.51 -19.49 12.57
C GLN A 221 -7.26 -18.02 12.95
N SER A 222 -6.80 -17.79 14.18
CA SER A 222 -6.09 -16.57 14.59
C SER A 222 -4.68 -16.95 14.94
N PHE A 223 -3.70 -16.15 14.48
CA PHE A 223 -2.30 -16.46 14.75
C PHE A 223 -1.43 -15.20 14.83
N GLY A 224 -0.22 -15.37 15.32
CA GLY A 224 0.83 -14.40 15.53
C GLY A 224 1.83 -15.00 16.50
N ASP A 225 3.10 -14.68 16.34
CA ASP A 225 4.14 -15.09 17.30
C ASP A 225 4.21 -14.08 18.44
N THR A 226 4.48 -14.54 19.64
CA THR A 226 4.56 -13.71 20.86
C THR A 226 5.97 -13.66 21.45
N THR A 227 6.96 -14.17 20.71
CA THR A 227 8.37 -14.10 21.10
C THR A 227 9.04 -12.87 20.47
N GLU A 228 10.12 -12.40 21.08
CA GLU A 228 10.93 -11.32 20.50
C GLU A 228 11.42 -11.62 19.07
N ALA A 229 11.70 -12.87 18.77
CA ALA A 229 12.24 -13.30 17.50
C ALA A 229 11.20 -13.29 16.37
N GLY A 230 9.97 -13.66 16.67
CA GLY A 230 8.95 -13.90 15.64
C GLY A 230 7.78 -12.94 15.65
N ALA A 231 7.57 -12.19 16.73
CA ALA A 231 6.43 -11.28 16.83
C ALA A 231 6.44 -10.21 15.74
N ILE A 232 5.27 -9.89 15.21
CA ILE A 232 5.04 -8.75 14.34
C ILE A 232 4.34 -7.67 15.17
N ARG A 233 5.00 -6.56 15.37
CA ARG A 233 4.49 -5.46 16.18
C ARG A 233 3.59 -4.54 15.37
N ILE A 234 4.04 -4.19 14.17
CA ILE A 234 3.28 -3.38 13.21
C ILE A 234 3.12 -4.23 11.95
N ALA A 235 1.88 -4.59 11.62
CA ALA A 235 1.56 -5.63 10.65
C ALA A 235 0.65 -5.09 9.56
N GLU A 236 1.21 -4.48 8.53
CA GLU A 236 0.40 -4.01 7.40
C GLU A 236 0.40 -5.00 6.25
N SER A 237 1.56 -5.45 5.82
CA SER A 237 1.67 -6.29 4.63
C SER A 237 1.88 -7.76 4.93
N VAL A 238 1.12 -8.61 4.23
CA VAL A 238 1.27 -10.08 4.22
C VAL A 238 1.10 -10.61 2.80
N PHE A 239 1.96 -11.54 2.39
CA PHE A 239 1.84 -12.20 1.10
C PHE A 239 2.25 -13.68 1.18
N GLY A 240 1.58 -14.55 0.41
CA GLY A 240 1.79 -15.99 0.46
C GLY A 240 2.51 -16.56 -0.76
N ASP A 241 3.30 -17.60 -0.52
CA ASP A 241 3.93 -18.45 -1.52
C ASP A 241 3.53 -19.91 -1.29
N GLU A 242 2.54 -20.37 -2.03
CA GLU A 242 1.98 -21.71 -1.90
C GLU A 242 3.01 -22.79 -2.25
N ALA A 243 3.82 -22.58 -3.29
CA ALA A 243 4.80 -23.56 -3.74
C ALA A 243 5.85 -23.88 -2.68
N HIS A 244 6.16 -22.93 -1.79
CA HIS A 244 7.10 -23.10 -0.68
C HIS A 244 6.40 -23.15 0.68
N ALA A 245 5.06 -23.22 0.69
CA ALA A 245 4.21 -23.28 1.88
C ALA A 245 4.56 -22.19 2.92
N ARG A 246 4.78 -20.93 2.47
CA ARG A 246 5.20 -19.81 3.33
C ARG A 246 4.29 -18.60 3.19
N LEU A 247 4.20 -17.85 4.28
CA LEU A 247 3.72 -16.46 4.33
C LEU A 247 4.92 -15.57 4.63
N MET A 248 5.09 -14.52 3.86
CA MET A 248 6.03 -13.46 4.15
C MET A 248 5.27 -12.30 4.76
N ILE A 249 5.77 -11.73 5.84
CA ILE A 249 5.11 -10.67 6.60
C ILE A 249 6.11 -9.54 6.82
N ALA A 250 5.72 -8.30 6.53
CA ALA A 250 6.52 -7.13 6.86
C ALA A 250 6.38 -6.79 8.34
N GLU A 251 7.51 -6.55 9.00
CA GLU A 251 7.62 -5.89 10.29
C GLU A 251 8.05 -4.45 10.03
N GLU A 252 7.15 -3.52 10.26
CA GLU A 252 7.37 -2.11 9.97
C GLU A 252 7.98 -1.35 11.14
N ASP A 253 7.84 -1.88 12.36
CA ASP A 253 8.30 -1.20 13.56
C ASP A 253 9.81 -0.95 13.53
N VAL A 254 10.19 0.29 13.22
CA VAL A 254 11.59 0.74 13.15
C VAL A 254 12.30 0.64 14.50
N ALA A 255 11.58 0.66 15.62
CA ALA A 255 12.17 0.56 16.96
C ALA A 255 12.79 -0.82 17.22
N VAL A 256 12.30 -1.87 16.53
CA VAL A 256 12.82 -3.24 16.64
C VAL A 256 13.58 -3.69 15.40
N GLY A 257 13.63 -2.86 14.39
CA GLY A 257 14.27 -3.13 13.10
C GLY A 257 13.32 -3.72 12.09
N THR A 258 13.03 -2.92 11.10
CA THR A 258 12.16 -3.23 9.96
C THR A 258 12.76 -4.32 9.08
N GLN A 259 11.97 -5.31 8.68
CA GLN A 259 12.40 -6.50 7.93
C GLN A 259 11.21 -7.37 7.53
N LEU A 260 11.45 -8.41 6.75
CA LEU A 260 10.44 -9.44 6.49
C LEU A 260 10.63 -10.64 7.42
N ARG A 261 9.53 -11.25 7.85
CA ARG A 261 9.54 -12.48 8.66
C ARG A 261 8.90 -13.63 7.89
N GLU A 262 9.56 -14.78 7.87
CA GLU A 262 9.04 -16.00 7.26
C GLU A 262 8.17 -16.78 8.25
N TYR A 263 6.89 -16.92 7.91
CA TYR A 263 5.93 -17.79 8.58
C TYR A 263 5.56 -18.96 7.68
N GLY A 264 5.14 -20.06 8.27
CA GLY A 264 4.53 -21.17 7.54
C GLY A 264 3.08 -20.87 7.17
N MET A 265 2.54 -21.61 6.19
CA MET A 265 1.10 -21.59 5.92
C MET A 265 0.27 -22.06 7.12
N ASP A 266 0.86 -22.72 8.11
CA ASP A 266 0.23 -23.07 9.38
C ASP A 266 0.13 -21.87 10.36
N GLY A 267 0.66 -20.71 9.99
CA GLY A 267 0.65 -19.48 10.81
C GLY A 267 1.77 -19.43 11.87
N ARG A 268 2.77 -20.31 11.81
CA ARG A 268 3.89 -20.33 12.75
C ARG A 268 5.12 -19.65 12.17
N TYR A 269 5.80 -18.84 13.00
CA TYR A 269 7.10 -18.29 12.65
C TYR A 269 8.13 -19.41 12.41
N ARG A 270 8.90 -19.32 11.34
CA ARG A 270 9.87 -20.34 10.92
C ARG A 270 11.30 -20.11 11.41
N GLY A 271 11.51 -19.13 12.29
CA GLY A 271 12.83 -18.80 12.81
C GLY A 271 13.72 -18.05 11.82
N ARG A 272 13.15 -17.43 10.77
CA ARG A 272 13.92 -16.74 9.74
C ARG A 272 13.40 -15.34 9.48
N ASN A 273 14.31 -14.37 9.54
CA ASN A 273 14.10 -13.01 9.09
C ASN A 273 14.82 -12.79 7.76
N VAL A 274 14.21 -12.00 6.89
CA VAL A 274 14.70 -11.71 5.54
C VAL A 274 14.92 -10.21 5.39
N GLY A 275 16.08 -9.83 4.87
CA GLY A 275 16.42 -8.43 4.66
C GLY A 275 16.76 -7.66 5.93
N SER A 276 17.06 -8.33 7.05
CA SER A 276 17.53 -7.66 8.28
C SER A 276 18.72 -6.74 7.99
N GLY A 277 18.57 -5.46 8.35
CA GLY A 277 19.59 -4.43 8.11
C GLY A 277 19.68 -3.95 6.66
N LEU A 278 18.92 -4.48 5.71
CA LEU A 278 18.80 -3.95 4.35
C LEU A 278 17.80 -2.81 4.28
N PHE A 279 16.62 -3.00 4.89
CA PHE A 279 15.63 -1.94 5.01
C PHE A 279 16.15 -0.82 5.91
N LYS A 280 16.05 0.42 5.46
CA LYS A 280 16.55 1.61 6.16
C LYS A 280 15.45 2.61 6.49
N ALA A 281 14.27 2.41 5.91
CA ALA A 281 13.05 3.10 6.24
C ALA A 281 12.06 2.09 6.83
N GLN A 282 10.89 1.88 6.22
CA GLN A 282 9.90 0.90 6.65
C GLN A 282 9.76 -0.20 5.61
N ALA A 283 9.69 -1.46 6.07
CA ALA A 283 9.35 -2.59 5.21
C ALA A 283 7.82 -2.62 5.03
N GLU A 284 7.38 -2.26 3.84
CA GLU A 284 5.98 -2.07 3.49
C GLU A 284 5.48 -3.14 2.49
N GLY A 285 4.66 -2.72 1.54
CA GLY A 285 4.05 -3.55 0.53
C GLY A 285 4.99 -4.54 -0.13
N MET A 286 4.53 -5.78 -0.30
CA MET A 286 5.31 -6.83 -0.94
C MET A 286 4.51 -7.63 -1.94
N THR A 287 5.22 -8.24 -2.89
CA THR A 287 4.64 -9.12 -3.90
C THR A 287 5.64 -10.19 -4.33
N LEU A 288 5.16 -11.14 -5.13
CA LEU A 288 5.94 -12.28 -5.59
C LEU A 288 5.86 -12.43 -7.11
N PHE A 289 6.99 -12.43 -7.79
CA PHE A 289 7.10 -12.95 -9.15
C PHE A 289 7.33 -14.46 -9.07
N ALA A 290 6.31 -15.23 -9.44
CA ALA A 290 6.31 -16.69 -9.27
C ALA A 290 6.46 -17.39 -10.61
N CYS A 291 7.49 -18.21 -10.76
CA CYS A 291 7.70 -19.06 -11.92
C CYS A 291 7.09 -20.45 -11.72
N LYS A 292 6.71 -21.11 -12.81
CA LYS A 292 6.11 -22.46 -12.77
C LYS A 292 7.04 -23.52 -12.20
N ASP A 293 8.36 -23.35 -12.35
CA ASP A 293 9.38 -24.26 -11.83
C ASP A 293 9.68 -24.08 -10.33
N GLY A 294 8.96 -23.17 -9.67
CA GLY A 294 9.15 -22.82 -8.26
C GLY A 294 10.21 -21.75 -8.02
N SER A 295 10.96 -21.32 -9.04
CA SER A 295 11.85 -20.16 -8.95
C SER A 295 11.08 -18.84 -8.97
N GLY A 296 11.77 -17.71 -8.93
CA GLY A 296 11.15 -16.37 -8.97
C GLY A 296 11.76 -15.40 -7.97
N TYR A 297 11.02 -14.34 -7.66
CA TYR A 297 11.55 -13.23 -6.87
C TYR A 297 10.49 -12.62 -5.98
N TRP A 298 10.83 -12.41 -4.71
CA TRP A 298 10.12 -11.53 -3.81
C TRP A 298 10.55 -10.09 -4.07
N ILE A 299 9.60 -9.17 -4.05
CA ILE A 299 9.83 -7.72 -4.11
C ILE A 299 9.16 -7.12 -2.88
N ALA A 300 9.88 -6.30 -2.11
CA ALA A 300 9.36 -5.63 -0.93
C ALA A 300 9.83 -4.18 -0.91
N THR A 301 8.93 -3.29 -0.51
CA THR A 301 9.18 -1.86 -0.40
C THR A 301 10.03 -1.53 0.83
N ASP A 302 11.02 -0.66 0.65
CA ASP A 302 11.70 0.10 1.68
C ASP A 302 11.23 1.55 1.51
N GLN A 303 10.30 2.00 2.37
CA GLN A 303 9.49 3.21 2.17
C GLN A 303 10.21 4.48 2.61
N PHE A 304 10.97 5.09 1.72
CA PHE A 304 11.47 6.44 1.96
C PHE A 304 10.47 7.49 1.46
N LYS A 305 10.41 8.61 2.15
CA LYS A 305 9.46 9.69 1.83
C LYS A 305 9.84 10.50 0.59
N ASP A 306 11.11 10.51 0.20
CA ASP A 306 11.58 11.18 -1.03
C ASP A 306 11.74 10.22 -2.22
N ARG A 307 11.90 8.91 -2.00
CA ARG A 307 11.93 7.87 -3.03
C ARG A 307 11.93 6.47 -2.44
N SER A 308 10.96 5.64 -2.78
CA SER A 308 10.93 4.24 -2.35
C SER A 308 11.97 3.39 -3.07
N VAL A 309 12.56 2.46 -2.34
CA VAL A 309 13.46 1.42 -2.86
C VAL A 309 12.75 0.08 -2.78
N PHE A 310 12.82 -0.71 -3.82
CA PHE A 310 12.23 -2.05 -3.90
C PHE A 310 13.34 -3.08 -3.78
N GLN A 311 13.39 -3.76 -2.63
CA GLN A 311 14.35 -4.82 -2.33
C GLN A 311 13.90 -6.12 -3.01
N VAL A 312 14.81 -6.79 -3.71
CA VAL A 312 14.51 -8.02 -4.46
C VAL A 312 15.25 -9.20 -3.87
N PHE A 313 14.51 -10.28 -3.60
CA PHE A 313 15.07 -11.51 -3.02
C PHE A 313 14.73 -12.71 -3.90
N ASP A 314 15.65 -13.66 -3.99
CA ASP A 314 15.40 -14.94 -4.64
C ASP A 314 14.27 -15.71 -3.91
N ARG A 315 13.31 -16.21 -4.68
CA ARG A 315 12.11 -16.83 -4.12
C ARG A 315 12.40 -18.04 -3.25
N GLN A 316 13.38 -18.88 -3.60
CA GLN A 316 13.66 -20.12 -2.91
C GLN A 316 14.59 -19.90 -1.71
N SER A 317 15.76 -19.31 -1.98
CA SER A 317 16.80 -19.13 -0.98
C SER A 317 16.55 -17.94 -0.05
N LEU A 318 15.70 -16.98 -0.44
CA LEU A 318 15.46 -15.70 0.21
C LEU A 318 16.73 -14.83 0.33
N ALA A 319 17.74 -15.11 -0.51
CA ALA A 319 18.93 -14.30 -0.60
C ALA A 319 18.60 -12.99 -1.34
N HIS A 320 19.15 -11.88 -0.85
CA HIS A 320 19.04 -10.60 -1.54
C HIS A 320 19.77 -10.65 -2.87
N VAL A 321 19.12 -10.25 -3.95
CA VAL A 321 19.67 -10.28 -5.32
C VAL A 321 19.88 -8.90 -5.92
N GLY A 322 19.32 -7.86 -5.32
CA GLY A 322 19.47 -6.47 -5.75
C GLY A 322 18.31 -5.61 -5.28
N ALA A 323 18.36 -4.32 -5.61
CA ALA A 323 17.30 -3.37 -5.34
C ALA A 323 17.16 -2.38 -6.49
N PHE A 324 15.96 -1.86 -6.69
CA PHE A 324 15.70 -0.79 -7.64
C PHE A 324 14.82 0.30 -7.05
N ALA A 325 14.90 1.49 -7.63
CA ALA A 325 14.00 2.60 -7.36
C ALA A 325 13.48 3.17 -8.67
N GLY A 326 12.31 3.80 -8.64
CA GLY A 326 11.82 4.63 -9.73
C GLY A 326 12.61 5.93 -9.85
N ARG A 327 12.32 6.73 -10.88
CA ARG A 327 12.86 8.10 -10.99
C ARG A 327 12.25 9.03 -9.96
N VAL A 328 10.96 8.82 -9.65
CA VAL A 328 10.19 9.71 -8.77
C VAL A 328 9.29 8.99 -7.78
N THR A 329 9.02 7.68 -7.96
CA THR A 329 8.14 6.91 -7.07
C THR A 329 8.66 6.95 -5.64
N ALA A 330 7.82 7.39 -4.70
CA ALA A 330 8.17 7.67 -3.32
C ALA A 330 7.02 7.32 -2.38
N ASN A 331 7.30 7.21 -1.08
CA ASN A 331 6.29 6.99 -0.04
C ASN A 331 5.28 5.91 -0.45
N THR A 332 5.78 4.71 -0.72
CA THR A 332 5.00 3.60 -1.28
C THR A 332 4.54 2.67 -0.17
N ASP A 333 3.24 2.63 0.10
CA ASP A 333 2.59 1.66 0.98
C ASP A 333 2.40 0.34 0.22
N GLY A 334 1.39 0.26 -0.64
CA GLY A 334 1.04 -0.94 -1.37
C GLY A 334 1.73 -1.10 -2.73
N VAL A 335 1.97 -2.37 -3.08
CA VAL A 335 2.47 -2.77 -4.41
C VAL A 335 1.67 -3.95 -4.95
N TRP A 336 1.68 -4.10 -6.27
CA TRP A 336 1.06 -5.24 -6.94
C TRP A 336 1.86 -5.66 -8.17
N LEU A 337 1.96 -6.95 -8.42
CA LEU A 337 2.58 -7.48 -9.63
C LEU A 337 1.57 -8.29 -10.43
N ASP A 338 1.25 -7.82 -11.64
CA ASP A 338 0.51 -8.60 -12.63
C ASP A 338 1.51 -9.28 -13.58
N GLN A 339 1.65 -10.60 -13.45
CA GLN A 339 2.57 -11.39 -14.26
C GLN A 339 2.02 -11.73 -15.66
N ARG A 340 0.76 -11.38 -15.94
CA ARG A 340 0.17 -11.67 -17.26
C ARG A 340 0.73 -10.73 -18.29
N GLY A 341 1.37 -11.31 -19.29
CA GLY A 341 1.87 -10.56 -20.42
C GLY A 341 0.75 -10.12 -21.36
N ASP A 342 0.89 -8.92 -21.94
CA ASP A 342 0.07 -8.40 -23.01
C ASP A 342 0.91 -7.62 -24.04
N ALA A 343 0.27 -6.90 -24.96
CA ALA A 343 0.97 -6.11 -25.96
C ALA A 343 1.76 -4.95 -25.34
N ARG A 344 1.29 -4.34 -24.27
CA ARG A 344 1.94 -3.21 -23.60
C ARG A 344 3.06 -3.68 -22.67
N PHE A 345 2.79 -4.70 -21.87
CA PHE A 345 3.71 -5.26 -20.87
C PHE A 345 3.91 -6.77 -21.09
N PRO A 346 4.67 -7.19 -22.11
CA PRO A 346 4.80 -8.61 -22.47
C PRO A 346 5.36 -9.51 -21.34
N GLY A 347 6.10 -8.96 -20.39
CA GLY A 347 6.62 -9.67 -19.21
C GLY A 347 5.80 -9.48 -17.95
N GLY A 348 4.69 -8.72 -18.01
CA GLY A 348 3.94 -8.28 -16.85
C GLY A 348 4.30 -6.87 -16.40
N VAL A 349 3.60 -6.37 -15.39
CA VAL A 349 3.74 -5.00 -14.87
C VAL A 349 3.76 -5.01 -13.35
N PHE A 350 4.70 -4.27 -12.77
CA PHE A 350 4.75 -3.98 -11.33
C PHE A 350 4.16 -2.60 -11.08
N TYR A 351 3.15 -2.54 -10.21
CA TYR A 351 2.52 -1.31 -9.74
C TYR A 351 2.97 -0.96 -8.34
N ALA A 352 3.22 0.30 -8.08
CA ALA A 352 3.60 0.82 -6.77
C ALA A 352 2.87 2.13 -6.49
N LEU A 353 2.37 2.29 -5.29
CA LEU A 353 1.81 3.58 -4.84
C LEU A 353 2.89 4.66 -4.90
N HIS A 354 2.48 5.88 -5.23
CA HIS A 354 3.34 7.06 -5.25
C HIS A 354 2.71 8.17 -4.44
N ASP A 355 3.32 8.45 -3.29
CA ASP A 355 3.04 9.59 -2.41
C ASP A 355 1.56 9.74 -2.06
N ASP A 356 0.87 8.61 -1.81
CA ASP A 356 -0.58 8.52 -1.51
C ASP A 356 -1.49 9.16 -2.58
N GLN A 357 -0.95 9.55 -3.72
CA GLN A 357 -1.64 10.39 -4.70
C GLN A 357 -1.80 9.74 -6.06
N ALA A 358 -0.96 8.76 -6.39
CA ALA A 358 -0.94 8.12 -7.70
C ALA A 358 -0.46 6.68 -7.62
N VAL A 359 -0.54 5.96 -8.74
CA VAL A 359 0.10 4.66 -8.93
C VAL A 359 1.10 4.75 -10.07
N ALA A 360 2.33 4.36 -9.78
CA ALA A 360 3.40 4.18 -10.75
C ALA A 360 3.36 2.75 -11.32
N ALA A 361 3.65 2.59 -12.60
CA ALA A 361 3.77 1.30 -13.28
C ALA A 361 5.18 1.12 -13.83
N PHE A 362 5.73 -0.09 -13.69
CA PHE A 362 7.03 -0.48 -14.19
C PHE A 362 6.90 -1.72 -15.07
N ASP A 363 7.50 -1.70 -16.25
CA ASP A 363 7.60 -2.90 -17.08
C ASP A 363 8.52 -3.91 -16.40
N TRP A 364 8.00 -5.11 -16.13
CA TRP A 364 8.80 -6.17 -15.48
C TRP A 364 10.11 -6.48 -16.23
N ARG A 365 10.10 -6.39 -17.55
CA ARG A 365 11.30 -6.64 -18.37
C ARG A 365 12.42 -5.62 -18.09
N ASP A 366 12.05 -4.38 -17.78
CA ASP A 366 13.04 -3.35 -17.45
C ASP A 366 13.65 -3.61 -16.08
N ILE A 367 12.84 -4.03 -15.08
CA ILE A 367 13.31 -4.47 -13.77
C ILE A 367 14.26 -5.67 -13.93
N ALA A 368 13.78 -6.72 -14.63
CA ALA A 368 14.55 -7.96 -14.80
C ALA A 368 15.89 -7.72 -15.52
N ARG A 369 15.89 -6.91 -16.58
CA ARG A 369 17.10 -6.55 -17.32
C ARG A 369 18.08 -5.76 -16.46
N THR A 370 17.59 -4.74 -15.75
CA THR A 370 18.41 -3.85 -14.95
C THR A 370 19.09 -4.60 -13.81
N LEU A 371 18.37 -5.46 -13.13
CA LEU A 371 18.89 -6.29 -12.05
C LEU A 371 19.51 -7.61 -12.51
N ARG A 372 19.54 -7.88 -13.83
CA ARG A 372 20.06 -9.14 -14.43
C ARG A 372 19.41 -10.38 -13.83
N LEU A 373 18.09 -10.28 -13.60
CA LEU A 373 17.32 -11.42 -13.08
C LEU A 373 17.23 -12.54 -14.13
N LYS A 374 17.20 -13.77 -13.67
CA LYS A 374 17.00 -14.92 -14.58
C LYS A 374 15.56 -14.87 -15.12
N GLU A 375 15.43 -15.01 -16.42
CA GLU A 375 14.13 -15.18 -17.06
C GLU A 375 13.53 -16.54 -16.67
N CYS A 376 12.24 -16.57 -16.46
CA CYS A 376 11.47 -17.77 -16.26
C CYS A 376 10.07 -17.60 -16.84
N ALA A 377 9.40 -18.70 -17.16
CA ALA A 377 8.00 -18.65 -17.56
C ALA A 377 7.11 -18.48 -16.33
N PRO A 378 6.24 -17.46 -16.30
CA PRO A 378 5.26 -17.24 -15.23
C PRO A 378 4.15 -18.29 -15.25
#